data_2871c5f54055f38c8105971e10c36a9f
#
_entry.id   2871c5f54055f38c8105971e10c36a9f
#
_cell.length_a   1.000
_cell.length_b   1.000
_cell.length_c   1.000
_cell.angle_alpha   90.00
_cell.angle_beta   90.00
_cell.angle_gamma   90.00
#
_symmetry.space_group_name_H-M   'P 1'
#
loop_
_entity.id
_entity.type
_entity.pdbx_description
1 polymer ?
#
loop_
_entity_poly.entity_id
_entity_poly.type
_entity_poly.pdbx_seq_one_letter_code
_entity_poly.pdbx_strand_id
1 'polypeptide(L)'
;EYNIYTNQLVKIDSARKKPDTTPKKSNGLEGTYSPDSTYIVYAKSHNLYMLSVKDSVETQITTDGELKYSYAYGDTDTTSKRVSARVTWFENSERFYVRRSDRRKIKTLYVVNNLSSRPTLNEYEYVMAGDQEVQHEELFLVDTTDKKLIKVSVEKWPDQTLRLFTPGKKVNSLYFLRKKRTCDEIDFCKVDLKTGEVKVLINEISKPYFNNDFFHLSLLNEGKDIIWWSERTGHGHFYHYDGEGNLKNAITSGNWTAGKMIKIDTVGRTIYFGAYGQEKGACPYYARVNKARIDGNGQVEVLTPEQATHEAYFSKSGRYFVDNYSRADLEPRSVLRDNKGKVIMELASPDLTRLYETGWKMPEPFTVKAADGHTDLYGFMWKPFDFDSTRRYPIISYVYPGPQTEAIPLEFSVTA
;
A
#
# COMPACT_ATOMS: atom_id res chain seq x y z
N GLU A 1 -18.38 19.50 -8.29
CA GLU A 1 -18.01 19.11 -9.66
C GLU A 1 -17.75 20.37 -10.48
N TYR A 2 -16.64 20.39 -11.23
CA TYR A 2 -16.30 21.50 -12.09
C TYR A 2 -16.68 21.17 -13.54
N ASN A 3 -17.48 22.02 -14.14
CA ASN A 3 -17.87 21.89 -15.54
C ASN A 3 -16.90 22.68 -16.43
N ILE A 4 -16.07 21.99 -17.19
CA ILE A 4 -15.03 22.56 -18.05
C ILE A 4 -15.58 23.37 -19.24
N TYR A 5 -16.82 23.14 -19.63
CA TYR A 5 -17.45 23.84 -20.76
C TYR A 5 -18.11 25.16 -20.32
N THR A 6 -18.65 25.21 -19.10
CA THR A 6 -19.31 26.41 -18.56
C THR A 6 -18.42 27.20 -17.63
N ASN A 7 -17.23 26.69 -17.29
CA ASN A 7 -16.29 27.25 -16.31
C ASN A 7 -16.95 27.50 -14.93
N GLN A 8 -17.87 26.60 -14.52
CA GLN A 8 -18.62 26.74 -13.29
C GLN A 8 -18.28 25.63 -12.30
N LEU A 9 -18.09 25.99 -11.04
CA LEU A 9 -17.99 25.05 -9.92
C LEU A 9 -19.39 24.85 -9.32
N VAL A 10 -19.88 23.61 -9.37
CA VAL A 10 -21.16 23.24 -8.78
C VAL A 10 -20.90 22.37 -7.54
N LYS A 11 -21.39 22.80 -6.38
CA LYS A 11 -21.37 21.97 -5.18
C LYS A 11 -22.32 20.79 -5.39
N ILE A 12 -21.78 19.58 -5.44
CA ILE A 12 -22.59 18.37 -5.45
C ILE A 12 -22.83 17.99 -4.00
N ASP A 13 -24.12 17.85 -3.65
CA ASP A 13 -24.48 17.30 -2.33
C ASP A 13 -23.89 15.88 -2.24
N SER A 14 -23.07 15.64 -1.23
CA SER A 14 -22.35 14.37 -1.01
C SER A 14 -23.29 13.21 -0.62
N ALA A 15 -24.59 13.42 -0.68
CA ALA A 15 -25.62 12.42 -0.49
C ALA A 15 -25.77 11.42 -1.68
N ARG A 16 -24.81 11.34 -2.61
CA ARG A 16 -24.69 10.14 -3.44
C ARG A 16 -24.41 8.96 -2.51
N LYS A 17 -25.45 8.20 -2.19
CA LYS A 17 -25.32 6.88 -1.58
C LYS A 17 -24.15 6.20 -2.29
N LYS A 18 -23.08 5.91 -1.55
CA LYS A 18 -22.07 4.96 -2.04
C LYS A 18 -22.87 3.76 -2.58
N PRO A 19 -22.60 3.28 -3.79
CA PRO A 19 -23.24 2.06 -4.23
C PRO A 19 -23.07 1.07 -3.08
N ASP A 20 -24.15 0.45 -2.67
CA ASP A 20 -24.16 -0.54 -1.60
C ASP A 20 -23.25 -1.68 -2.04
N THR A 21 -21.97 -1.58 -1.63
CA THR A 21 -20.94 -2.60 -1.87
C THR A 21 -20.99 -3.67 -0.79
N THR A 22 -22.02 -3.65 0.07
CA THR A 22 -22.28 -4.81 0.91
C THR A 22 -22.47 -6.00 -0.01
N PRO A 23 -21.63 -7.04 0.06
CA PRO A 23 -21.87 -8.26 -0.69
C PRO A 23 -23.30 -8.68 -0.35
N LYS A 24 -24.15 -8.79 -1.35
CA LYS A 24 -25.48 -9.37 -1.14
C LYS A 24 -25.24 -10.65 -0.37
N LYS A 25 -25.76 -10.74 0.86
CA LYS A 25 -25.75 -11.99 1.62
C LYS A 25 -26.30 -13.05 0.68
N SER A 26 -25.41 -13.89 0.16
CA SER A 26 -25.80 -15.05 -0.64
C SER A 26 -26.73 -15.90 0.22
N ASN A 27 -27.71 -16.49 -0.39
CA ASN A 27 -28.75 -17.32 0.22
C ASN A 27 -28.19 -18.42 1.15
N GLY A 28 -27.70 -18.06 2.34
CA GLY A 28 -27.39 -18.97 3.44
C GLY A 28 -26.23 -19.96 3.27
N LEU A 29 -25.56 -20.00 2.12
CA LEU A 29 -24.37 -20.85 1.91
C LEU A 29 -23.11 -20.00 2.06
N GLU A 30 -22.40 -20.16 3.17
CA GLU A 30 -21.10 -19.55 3.36
C GLU A 30 -20.07 -20.17 2.41
N GLY A 31 -19.26 -19.35 1.77
CA GLY A 31 -18.21 -19.76 0.84
C GLY A 31 -17.93 -18.72 -0.25
N THR A 32 -16.95 -19.02 -1.08
CA THR A 32 -16.52 -18.18 -2.21
C THR A 32 -17.02 -18.80 -3.51
N TYR A 33 -17.93 -18.10 -4.19
CA TYR A 33 -18.46 -18.55 -5.48
C TYR A 33 -17.42 -18.39 -6.60
N SER A 34 -17.42 -19.34 -7.55
CA SER A 34 -16.74 -19.16 -8.83
C SER A 34 -17.37 -17.99 -9.59
N PRO A 35 -16.64 -17.28 -10.48
CA PRO A 35 -17.16 -16.17 -11.28
C PRO A 35 -18.43 -16.50 -12.08
N ASP A 36 -18.54 -17.73 -12.60
CA ASP A 36 -19.71 -18.24 -13.32
C ASP A 36 -20.80 -18.81 -12.40
N SER A 37 -20.56 -18.82 -11.07
CA SER A 37 -21.47 -19.34 -10.05
C SER A 37 -21.77 -20.84 -10.13
N THR A 38 -20.92 -21.63 -10.81
CA THR A 38 -21.09 -23.09 -10.92
C THR A 38 -20.56 -23.84 -9.69
N TYR A 39 -19.62 -23.26 -8.95
CA TYR A 39 -19.01 -23.84 -7.77
C TYR A 39 -19.01 -22.89 -6.58
N ILE A 40 -19.02 -23.47 -5.38
CA ILE A 40 -18.76 -22.76 -4.11
C ILE A 40 -17.62 -23.47 -3.40
N VAL A 41 -16.59 -22.71 -3.00
CA VAL A 41 -15.48 -23.23 -2.20
C VAL A 41 -15.54 -22.64 -0.78
N TYR A 42 -15.40 -23.49 0.21
CA TYR A 42 -15.46 -23.15 1.64
C TYR A 42 -14.58 -24.08 2.46
N ALA A 43 -14.38 -23.75 3.73
CA ALA A 43 -13.74 -24.64 4.67
C ALA A 43 -14.76 -25.27 5.64
N LYS A 44 -14.48 -26.50 6.07
CA LYS A 44 -15.22 -27.24 7.10
C LYS A 44 -14.21 -28.09 7.86
N SER A 45 -14.22 -28.03 9.21
CA SER A 45 -13.24 -28.71 10.06
C SER A 45 -11.81 -28.50 9.58
N HIS A 46 -11.44 -27.21 9.34
CA HIS A 46 -10.14 -26.76 8.84
C HIS A 46 -9.78 -27.16 7.40
N ASN A 47 -10.54 -28.03 6.76
CA ASN A 47 -10.27 -28.56 5.43
C ASN A 47 -11.10 -27.88 4.34
N LEU A 48 -10.57 -27.92 3.12
CA LEU A 48 -11.16 -27.30 1.93
C LEU A 48 -12.18 -28.24 1.28
N TYR A 49 -13.33 -27.68 0.93
CA TYR A 49 -14.41 -28.37 0.23
C TYR A 49 -14.88 -27.54 -0.97
N MET A 50 -15.32 -28.22 -2.01
CA MET A 50 -15.95 -27.64 -3.19
C MET A 50 -17.33 -28.26 -3.40
N LEU A 51 -18.35 -27.40 -3.56
CA LEU A 51 -19.72 -27.79 -3.86
C LEU A 51 -20.05 -27.40 -5.31
N SER A 52 -20.50 -28.36 -6.10
CA SER A 52 -21.15 -28.08 -7.39
C SER A 52 -22.57 -27.58 -7.15
N VAL A 53 -22.89 -26.38 -7.66
CA VAL A 53 -24.21 -25.75 -7.47
C VAL A 53 -25.30 -26.48 -8.25
N LYS A 54 -24.96 -27.05 -9.40
CA LYS A 54 -25.92 -27.71 -10.32
C LYS A 54 -26.52 -28.98 -9.75
N ASP A 55 -25.66 -29.84 -9.18
CA ASP A 55 -26.06 -31.19 -8.72
C ASP A 55 -25.95 -31.36 -7.21
N SER A 56 -25.55 -30.31 -6.50
CA SER A 56 -25.35 -30.29 -5.04
C SER A 56 -24.31 -31.33 -4.55
N VAL A 57 -23.38 -31.74 -5.41
CA VAL A 57 -22.31 -32.67 -5.03
C VAL A 57 -21.20 -31.94 -4.28
N GLU A 58 -21.00 -32.31 -3.01
CA GLU A 58 -19.90 -31.83 -2.17
C GLU A 58 -18.67 -32.74 -2.36
N THR A 59 -17.51 -32.15 -2.61
CA THR A 59 -16.23 -32.87 -2.69
C THR A 59 -15.24 -32.28 -1.69
N GLN A 60 -14.65 -33.13 -0.86
CA GLN A 60 -13.54 -32.75 0.00
C GLN A 60 -12.25 -32.70 -0.82
N ILE A 61 -11.53 -31.55 -0.75
CA ILE A 61 -10.29 -31.33 -1.50
C ILE A 61 -9.07 -31.65 -0.64
N THR A 62 -9.12 -31.36 0.69
CA THR A 62 -7.98 -31.57 1.59
C THR A 62 -8.41 -32.32 2.85
N THR A 63 -7.44 -32.98 3.50
CA THR A 63 -7.66 -33.78 4.72
C THR A 63 -6.65 -33.47 5.83
N ASP A 64 -5.75 -32.51 5.60
CA ASP A 64 -4.60 -32.21 6.46
C ASP A 64 -4.74 -30.87 7.21
N GLY A 65 -5.93 -30.25 7.18
CA GLY A 65 -6.23 -29.02 7.91
C GLY A 65 -6.47 -29.30 9.41
N GLU A 66 -5.90 -28.45 10.26
CA GLU A 66 -6.08 -28.48 11.71
C GLU A 66 -6.04 -27.07 12.32
N LEU A 67 -6.26 -26.93 13.61
CA LEU A 67 -6.18 -25.64 14.31
C LEU A 67 -4.80 -25.00 14.10
N LYS A 68 -4.79 -23.69 13.77
CA LYS A 68 -3.59 -22.92 13.41
C LYS A 68 -2.88 -23.35 12.12
N TYR A 69 -3.43 -24.32 11.40
CA TYR A 69 -2.98 -24.82 10.10
C TYR A 69 -4.18 -25.08 9.19
N SER A 70 -4.99 -24.06 9.01
CA SER A 70 -6.33 -24.14 8.45
C SER A 70 -6.43 -23.48 7.08
N TYR A 71 -7.29 -24.04 6.23
CA TYR A 71 -7.71 -23.41 4.97
C TYR A 71 -8.84 -22.37 5.18
N ALA A 72 -9.43 -22.31 6.38
CA ALA A 72 -10.44 -21.33 6.72
C ALA A 72 -9.88 -19.91 6.77
N TYR A 73 -10.75 -18.94 6.52
CA TYR A 73 -10.43 -17.53 6.73
C TYR A 73 -10.60 -17.20 8.22
N GLY A 74 -9.49 -16.96 8.91
CA GLY A 74 -9.45 -16.75 10.37
C GLY A 74 -9.35 -18.05 11.17
N ASP A 75 -9.28 -17.92 12.50
CA ASP A 75 -9.10 -19.03 13.46
C ASP A 75 -10.42 -19.47 14.10
N THR A 76 -11.53 -19.22 13.43
CA THR A 76 -12.83 -19.67 13.93
C THR A 76 -12.84 -21.19 13.99
N ASP A 77 -13.28 -21.72 15.15
CA ASP A 77 -13.55 -23.14 15.29
C ASP A 77 -14.53 -23.57 14.20
N THR A 78 -14.00 -24.36 13.27
CA THR A 78 -14.74 -24.77 12.06
C THR A 78 -15.45 -26.10 12.27
N THR A 79 -15.75 -26.48 13.51
CA THR A 79 -16.47 -27.70 13.80
C THR A 79 -17.77 -27.77 13.03
N SER A 80 -17.87 -28.70 12.11
CA SER A 80 -19.05 -29.08 11.30
C SER A 80 -19.75 -27.99 10.46
N LYS A 81 -19.55 -26.69 10.71
CA LYS A 81 -20.16 -25.60 9.93
C LYS A 81 -19.27 -25.19 8.75
N ARG A 82 -19.91 -24.76 7.67
CA ARG A 82 -19.23 -24.13 6.54
C ARG A 82 -18.77 -22.73 6.94
N VAL A 83 -17.52 -22.41 6.64
CA VAL A 83 -16.94 -21.08 6.84
C VAL A 83 -16.18 -20.66 5.58
N SER A 84 -15.96 -19.36 5.41
CA SER A 84 -15.20 -18.86 4.27
C SER A 84 -13.77 -19.40 4.29
N ALA A 85 -13.27 -19.79 3.12
CA ALA A 85 -11.87 -20.20 2.91
C ALA A 85 -11.05 -19.05 2.30
N ARG A 86 -9.72 -19.10 2.44
CA ARG A 86 -8.79 -18.12 1.84
C ARG A 86 -8.57 -18.36 0.35
N VAL A 87 -9.64 -18.37 -0.41
CA VAL A 87 -9.69 -18.74 -1.82
C VAL A 87 -9.82 -17.51 -2.71
N THR A 88 -9.14 -17.52 -3.84
CA THR A 88 -9.32 -16.56 -4.91
C THR A 88 -9.43 -17.28 -6.25
N TRP A 89 -10.52 -17.04 -6.96
CA TRP A 89 -10.80 -17.61 -8.26
C TRP A 89 -10.09 -16.86 -9.39
N PHE A 90 -9.67 -17.61 -10.42
CA PHE A 90 -9.42 -17.04 -11.74
C PHE A 90 -10.76 -16.78 -12.46
N GLU A 91 -10.80 -15.78 -13.34
CA GLU A 91 -12.08 -15.36 -13.95
C GLU A 91 -12.73 -16.39 -14.86
N ASN A 92 -11.94 -17.30 -15.42
CA ASN A 92 -12.48 -18.38 -16.26
C ASN A 92 -13.16 -19.50 -15.47
N SER A 93 -13.21 -19.42 -14.12
CA SER A 93 -13.81 -20.44 -13.23
C SER A 93 -13.18 -21.83 -13.30
N GLU A 94 -12.13 -22.03 -14.11
CA GLU A 94 -11.47 -23.34 -14.25
C GLU A 94 -10.56 -23.66 -13.07
N ARG A 95 -10.04 -22.62 -12.40
CA ARG A 95 -9.07 -22.74 -11.32
C ARG A 95 -9.27 -21.70 -10.25
N PHE A 96 -8.76 -22.03 -9.07
CA PHE A 96 -8.57 -21.07 -7.98
C PHE A 96 -7.25 -21.35 -7.27
N TYR A 97 -6.78 -20.37 -6.52
CA TYR A 97 -5.70 -20.57 -5.58
C TYR A 97 -6.16 -20.39 -4.15
N VAL A 98 -5.53 -21.09 -3.23
CA VAL A 98 -5.80 -21.04 -1.81
C VAL A 98 -4.51 -20.85 -1.04
N ARG A 99 -4.57 -20.01 0.01
CA ARG A 99 -3.46 -19.79 0.94
C ARG A 99 -3.74 -20.48 2.25
N ARG A 100 -2.68 -21.03 2.83
CA ARG A 100 -2.70 -21.57 4.17
C ARG A 100 -1.49 -21.03 4.95
N SER A 101 -1.70 -20.74 6.23
CA SER A 101 -0.64 -20.30 7.13
C SER A 101 -0.43 -21.35 8.21
N ASP A 102 0.82 -21.75 8.42
CA ASP A 102 1.20 -22.59 9.57
C ASP A 102 1.66 -21.70 10.72
N ARG A 103 0.88 -21.71 11.81
CA ARG A 103 1.15 -20.92 13.02
C ARG A 103 1.24 -21.80 14.27
N ARG A 104 1.29 -23.12 14.10
CA ARG A 104 1.24 -24.09 15.23
C ARG A 104 2.35 -23.91 16.25
N LYS A 105 3.51 -23.37 15.80
CA LYS A 105 4.70 -23.20 16.65
C LYS A 105 4.88 -21.76 17.17
N ILE A 106 4.03 -20.82 16.78
CA ILE A 106 4.15 -19.45 17.26
C ILE A 106 3.86 -19.38 18.76
N LYS A 107 4.75 -18.70 19.47
CA LYS A 107 4.64 -18.54 20.92
C LYS A 107 3.60 -17.49 21.29
N THR A 108 3.03 -17.62 22.49
CA THR A 108 2.08 -16.68 23.06
C THR A 108 2.82 -15.55 23.79
N LEU A 109 2.43 -14.31 23.50
CA LEU A 109 2.77 -13.13 24.27
C LEU A 109 1.65 -12.83 25.26
N TYR A 110 2.00 -12.62 26.52
CA TYR A 110 1.07 -12.28 27.59
C TYR A 110 1.19 -10.81 27.95
N VAL A 111 0.08 -10.09 27.87
CA VAL A 111 0.02 -8.66 28.22
C VAL A 111 -1.00 -8.45 29.33
N VAL A 112 -0.55 -7.94 30.46
CA VAL A 112 -1.43 -7.61 31.59
C VAL A 112 -1.97 -6.19 31.40
N ASN A 113 -3.28 -6.05 31.27
CA ASN A 113 -3.98 -4.78 31.33
C ASN A 113 -4.36 -4.47 32.80
N ASN A 114 -3.74 -3.48 33.40
CA ASN A 114 -3.94 -3.05 34.77
C ASN A 114 -4.72 -1.72 34.91
N LEU A 115 -5.33 -1.23 33.83
CA LEU A 115 -6.11 0.03 33.84
C LEU A 115 -7.51 -0.16 34.43
N SER A 116 -8.00 -1.39 34.51
CA SER A 116 -9.28 -1.72 35.12
C SER A 116 -9.12 -2.02 36.65
N SER A 117 -10.23 -1.97 37.38
CA SER A 117 -10.25 -2.29 38.84
C SER A 117 -9.72 -3.68 39.17
N ARG A 118 -9.79 -4.62 38.26
CA ARG A 118 -9.16 -5.93 38.29
C ARG A 118 -8.33 -6.12 37.02
N PRO A 119 -7.04 -6.45 37.16
CA PRO A 119 -6.18 -6.73 35.99
C PRO A 119 -6.74 -7.87 35.15
N THR A 120 -6.61 -7.76 33.84
CA THR A 120 -6.96 -8.80 32.86
C THR A 120 -5.73 -9.23 32.09
N LEU A 121 -5.65 -10.52 31.76
CA LEU A 121 -4.59 -11.07 30.91
C LEU A 121 -5.10 -11.14 29.46
N ASN A 122 -4.34 -10.53 28.55
CA ASN A 122 -4.54 -10.67 27.11
C ASN A 122 -3.44 -11.57 26.55
N GLU A 123 -3.83 -12.50 25.68
CA GLU A 123 -2.95 -13.48 25.06
C GLU A 123 -2.94 -13.25 23.55
N TYR A 124 -1.75 -13.17 22.97
CA TYR A 124 -1.56 -12.98 21.53
C TYR A 124 -0.54 -13.98 21.00
N GLU A 125 -0.80 -14.58 19.84
CA GLU A 125 0.26 -15.20 19.05
C GLU A 125 1.17 -14.08 18.53
N TYR A 126 2.42 -14.06 18.93
CA TYR A 126 3.32 -12.99 18.60
C TYR A 126 4.75 -13.48 18.34
N VAL A 127 5.29 -13.12 17.20
CA VAL A 127 6.66 -13.43 16.83
C VAL A 127 7.57 -12.28 17.28
N MET A 128 8.41 -12.55 18.28
CA MET A 128 9.39 -11.58 18.76
C MET A 128 10.58 -11.48 17.82
N ALA A 129 11.33 -10.37 17.91
CA ALA A 129 12.61 -10.25 17.21
C ALA A 129 13.56 -11.37 17.68
N GLY A 130 14.15 -12.11 16.73
CA GLY A 130 15.04 -13.23 17.02
C GLY A 130 14.36 -14.60 17.16
N ASP A 131 13.02 -14.67 17.24
CA ASP A 131 12.33 -15.97 17.26
C ASP A 131 12.61 -16.74 15.95
N GLN A 132 12.90 -18.04 16.10
CA GLN A 132 13.10 -18.97 14.98
C GLN A 132 11.76 -19.55 14.50
N GLU A 133 10.82 -19.73 15.42
CA GLU A 133 9.49 -20.24 15.11
C GLU A 133 8.60 -19.07 14.66
N VAL A 134 8.33 -19.02 13.36
CA VAL A 134 7.57 -17.96 12.69
C VAL A 134 6.41 -18.56 11.90
N GLN A 135 5.51 -17.72 11.43
CA GLN A 135 4.46 -18.13 10.51
C GLN A 135 5.06 -18.53 9.15
N HIS A 136 4.64 -19.69 8.64
CA HIS A 136 4.94 -20.13 7.27
C HIS A 136 3.71 -19.99 6.39
N GLU A 137 3.88 -19.45 5.20
CA GLU A 137 2.82 -19.30 4.21
C GLU A 137 2.96 -20.37 3.11
N GLU A 138 1.88 -21.05 2.83
CA GLU A 138 1.77 -21.99 1.73
C GLU A 138 0.73 -21.52 0.72
N LEU A 139 0.96 -21.83 -0.55
CA LEU A 139 0.10 -21.50 -1.67
C LEU A 139 -0.18 -22.76 -2.48
N PHE A 140 -1.45 -22.97 -2.82
CA PHE A 140 -1.89 -24.10 -3.61
C PHE A 140 -2.77 -23.63 -4.76
N LEU A 141 -2.69 -24.36 -5.88
CA LEU A 141 -3.60 -24.25 -7.02
C LEU A 141 -4.55 -25.44 -7.00
N VAL A 142 -5.80 -25.21 -7.37
CA VAL A 142 -6.80 -26.28 -7.55
C VAL A 142 -7.47 -26.09 -8.91
N ASP A 143 -7.46 -27.13 -9.72
CA ASP A 143 -8.23 -27.23 -10.96
C ASP A 143 -9.61 -27.78 -10.65
N THR A 144 -10.67 -27.18 -11.22
CA THR A 144 -12.05 -27.61 -10.94
C THR A 144 -12.42 -28.93 -11.60
N THR A 145 -11.69 -29.34 -12.64
CA THR A 145 -11.98 -30.56 -13.41
C THR A 145 -11.51 -31.81 -12.67
N ASP A 146 -10.23 -31.88 -12.33
CA ASP A 146 -9.64 -33.04 -11.65
C ASP A 146 -9.59 -32.87 -10.12
N LYS A 147 -9.91 -31.66 -9.64
CA LYS A 147 -9.91 -31.29 -8.21
C LYS A 147 -8.56 -31.53 -7.52
N LYS A 148 -7.50 -31.59 -8.31
CA LYS A 148 -6.14 -31.84 -7.84
C LYS A 148 -5.58 -30.59 -7.16
N LEU A 149 -5.02 -30.79 -5.95
CA LEU A 149 -4.27 -29.78 -5.23
C LEU A 149 -2.81 -29.79 -5.68
N ILE A 150 -2.33 -28.66 -6.20
CA ILE A 150 -0.94 -28.50 -6.63
C ILE A 150 -0.29 -27.48 -5.68
N LYS A 151 0.73 -27.92 -4.94
CA LYS A 151 1.50 -27.01 -4.09
C LYS A 151 2.41 -26.15 -4.97
N VAL A 152 2.37 -24.81 -4.75
CA VAL A 152 3.27 -23.86 -5.42
C VAL A 152 4.58 -23.78 -4.64
N SER A 153 5.71 -23.82 -5.32
CA SER A 153 7.06 -23.79 -4.72
C SER A 153 7.44 -22.36 -4.29
N VAL A 154 6.70 -21.80 -3.32
CA VAL A 154 6.90 -20.42 -2.86
C VAL A 154 8.09 -20.25 -1.93
N GLU A 155 8.55 -21.34 -1.31
CA GLU A 155 9.55 -21.33 -0.26
C GLU A 155 10.93 -20.91 -0.79
N LYS A 156 11.55 -19.92 -0.15
CA LYS A 156 12.96 -19.55 -0.33
C LYS A 156 13.60 -19.28 1.04
N TRP A 157 12.88 -18.57 1.90
CA TRP A 157 13.29 -18.29 3.28
C TRP A 157 12.23 -18.82 4.25
N PRO A 158 12.65 -19.33 5.40
CA PRO A 158 11.70 -19.90 6.38
C PRO A 158 10.73 -18.85 6.96
N ASP A 159 11.15 -17.58 6.96
CA ASP A 159 10.47 -16.46 7.60
C ASP A 159 9.99 -15.38 6.60
N GLN A 160 9.75 -15.78 5.37
CA GLN A 160 9.29 -14.89 4.30
C GLN A 160 7.84 -14.46 4.44
N THR A 161 7.53 -13.29 3.88
CA THR A 161 6.14 -12.85 3.65
C THR A 161 5.77 -12.98 2.18
N LEU A 162 4.51 -13.30 1.89
CA LEU A 162 3.99 -13.42 0.52
C LEU A 162 2.93 -12.37 0.24
N ARG A 163 3.02 -11.71 -0.92
CA ARG A 163 1.97 -10.85 -1.47
C ARG A 163 1.65 -11.28 -2.89
N LEU A 164 0.40 -11.67 -3.14
CA LEU A 164 -0.05 -12.18 -4.42
C LEU A 164 -0.53 -11.08 -5.35
N PHE A 165 -0.35 -11.27 -6.66
CA PHE A 165 -0.77 -10.37 -7.72
C PHE A 165 -1.36 -11.13 -8.89
N THR A 166 -2.38 -10.54 -9.52
CA THR A 166 -2.90 -10.97 -10.81
C THR A 166 -2.85 -9.77 -11.77
N PRO A 167 -2.43 -9.95 -13.02
CA PRO A 167 -2.23 -8.82 -13.95
C PRO A 167 -3.52 -8.21 -14.49
N GLY A 168 -4.66 -8.66 -14.02
CA GLY A 168 -6.00 -8.23 -14.41
C GLY A 168 -6.98 -9.39 -14.40
N LYS A 169 -8.25 -9.07 -14.47
CA LYS A 169 -9.31 -10.06 -14.30
C LYS A 169 -9.36 -11.13 -15.41
N LYS A 170 -8.95 -10.78 -16.64
CA LYS A 170 -9.07 -11.69 -17.81
C LYS A 170 -7.82 -12.57 -18.05
N VAL A 171 -6.77 -12.40 -17.28
CA VAL A 171 -5.50 -13.10 -17.52
C VAL A 171 -5.30 -14.20 -16.48
N ASN A 172 -5.25 -15.44 -16.96
CA ASN A 172 -4.93 -16.60 -16.12
C ASN A 172 -3.42 -16.65 -15.85
N SER A 173 -2.97 -15.78 -14.95
CA SER A 173 -1.57 -15.75 -14.50
C SER A 173 -1.53 -15.38 -13.02
N LEU A 174 -0.64 -15.98 -12.30
CA LEU A 174 -0.42 -15.73 -10.89
C LEU A 174 1.02 -15.31 -10.66
N TYR A 175 1.17 -14.21 -9.96
CA TYR A 175 2.47 -13.67 -9.55
C TYR A 175 2.45 -13.47 -8.04
N PHE A 176 3.62 -13.46 -7.44
CA PHE A 176 3.77 -13.07 -6.05
C PHE A 176 5.10 -12.38 -5.78
N LEU A 177 5.09 -11.52 -4.74
CA LEU A 177 6.30 -11.09 -4.07
C LEU A 177 6.54 -12.02 -2.89
N ARG A 178 7.78 -12.47 -2.72
CA ARG A 178 8.26 -12.98 -1.45
C ARG A 178 9.35 -12.05 -0.93
N LYS A 179 9.26 -11.71 0.34
CA LYS A 179 10.18 -10.81 1.01
C LYS A 179 10.73 -11.48 2.25
N LYS A 180 12.04 -11.46 2.40
CA LYS A 180 12.73 -11.95 3.58
C LYS A 180 12.36 -11.12 4.82
N ARG A 181 12.30 -11.72 5.99
CA ARG A 181 11.91 -11.05 7.25
C ARG A 181 12.83 -9.88 7.60
N THR A 182 14.12 -9.97 7.29
CA THR A 182 15.10 -8.91 7.48
C THR A 182 14.89 -7.70 6.55
N CYS A 183 13.94 -7.80 5.61
CA CYS A 183 13.60 -6.77 4.64
C CYS A 183 14.78 -6.31 3.76
N ASP A 184 15.78 -7.14 3.55
CA ASP A 184 16.96 -6.84 2.74
C ASP A 184 16.97 -7.55 1.37
N GLU A 185 16.05 -8.50 1.16
CA GLU A 185 15.92 -9.21 -0.12
C GLU A 185 14.45 -9.48 -0.47
N ILE A 186 14.10 -9.25 -1.75
CA ILE A 186 12.76 -9.42 -2.29
C ILE A 186 12.83 -10.06 -3.69
N ASP A 187 11.97 -11.05 -3.95
CA ASP A 187 11.77 -11.62 -5.27
C ASP A 187 10.37 -11.30 -5.78
N PHE A 188 10.27 -10.94 -7.05
CA PHE A 188 9.02 -10.96 -7.80
C PHE A 188 8.99 -12.19 -8.69
N CYS A 189 7.97 -13.01 -8.52
CA CYS A 189 7.88 -14.34 -9.07
C CYS A 189 6.61 -14.54 -9.92
N LYS A 190 6.72 -15.39 -10.95
CA LYS A 190 5.61 -15.90 -11.76
C LYS A 190 5.44 -17.40 -11.49
N VAL A 191 4.18 -17.84 -11.38
CA VAL A 191 3.82 -19.24 -11.12
C VAL A 191 3.43 -19.93 -12.42
N ASP A 192 3.97 -21.11 -12.67
CA ASP A 192 3.42 -22.04 -13.65
C ASP A 192 2.14 -22.69 -13.08
N LEU A 193 1.00 -22.39 -13.68
CA LEU A 193 -0.30 -22.83 -13.17
C LEU A 193 -0.58 -24.34 -13.38
N LYS A 194 0.26 -25.05 -14.12
CA LYS A 194 0.13 -26.50 -14.34
C LYS A 194 0.97 -27.30 -13.37
N THR A 195 2.16 -26.82 -13.06
CA THR A 195 3.15 -27.56 -12.25
C THR A 195 3.30 -27.00 -10.82
N GLY A 196 2.95 -25.73 -10.59
CA GLY A 196 3.22 -25.00 -9.34
C GLY A 196 4.69 -24.55 -9.24
N GLU A 197 5.49 -24.72 -10.29
CA GLU A 197 6.86 -24.23 -10.33
C GLU A 197 6.91 -22.71 -10.38
N VAL A 198 7.98 -22.13 -9.87
CA VAL A 198 8.15 -20.70 -9.70
C VAL A 198 9.36 -20.19 -10.48
N LYS A 199 9.12 -19.23 -11.37
CA LYS A 199 10.17 -18.47 -12.05
C LYS A 199 10.37 -17.13 -11.33
N VAL A 200 11.58 -16.82 -10.87
CA VAL A 200 11.94 -15.48 -10.37
C VAL A 200 12.13 -14.56 -11.57
N LEU A 201 11.35 -13.48 -11.63
CA LEU A 201 11.43 -12.46 -12.68
C LEU A 201 12.38 -11.33 -12.28
N ILE A 202 12.26 -10.85 -11.03
CA ILE A 202 13.10 -9.79 -10.48
C ILE A 202 13.55 -10.23 -9.09
N ASN A 203 14.87 -10.22 -8.86
CA ASN A 203 15.46 -10.32 -7.53
C ASN A 203 16.11 -8.98 -7.21
N GLU A 204 15.86 -8.45 -6.04
CA GLU A 204 16.49 -7.23 -5.57
C GLU A 204 16.98 -7.38 -4.15
N ILE A 205 18.21 -6.93 -3.91
CA ILE A 205 18.85 -6.87 -2.61
C ILE A 205 19.10 -5.42 -2.28
N SER A 206 18.65 -4.98 -1.12
CA SER A 206 18.84 -3.63 -0.60
C SER A 206 19.56 -3.67 0.74
N LYS A 207 20.52 -2.81 0.93
CA LYS A 207 21.25 -2.70 2.19
C LYS A 207 21.10 -1.29 2.73
N PRO A 208 20.73 -1.14 4.02
CA PRO A 208 20.49 -2.23 5.01
C PRO A 208 19.14 -2.94 4.83
N TYR A 209 18.12 -2.30 4.24
CA TYR A 209 16.76 -2.84 4.04
C TYR A 209 16.00 -2.00 3.02
N PHE A 210 14.85 -2.52 2.53
CA PHE A 210 13.94 -1.82 1.63
C PHE A 210 13.12 -0.75 2.36
N ASN A 211 12.88 0.37 1.69
CA ASN A 211 11.83 1.29 2.07
C ASN A 211 10.46 0.72 1.66
N ASN A 212 9.74 0.17 2.65
CA ASN A 212 8.43 -0.44 2.40
C ASN A 212 7.34 0.59 2.09
N ASP A 213 7.47 1.84 2.54
CA ASP A 213 6.44 2.88 2.40
C ASP A 213 6.36 3.40 0.98
N PHE A 214 7.50 3.45 0.28
CA PHE A 214 7.58 3.89 -1.11
C PHE A 214 7.60 2.73 -2.11
N PHE A 215 7.87 1.51 -1.64
CA PHE A 215 7.91 0.36 -2.54
C PHE A 215 6.61 0.21 -3.34
N HIS A 216 6.74 0.16 -4.66
CA HIS A 216 5.63 0.02 -5.59
C HIS A 216 5.92 -1.01 -6.68
N LEU A 217 4.91 -1.84 -6.95
CA LEU A 217 4.87 -2.77 -8.06
C LEU A 217 3.53 -2.64 -8.76
N SER A 218 3.54 -2.48 -10.09
CA SER A 218 2.36 -2.59 -10.93
C SER A 218 2.61 -3.46 -12.14
N LEU A 219 1.65 -4.33 -12.43
CA LEU A 219 1.57 -5.11 -13.66
C LEU A 219 0.67 -4.40 -14.66
N LEU A 220 1.16 -4.11 -15.86
CA LEU A 220 0.43 -3.43 -16.92
C LEU A 220 0.35 -4.33 -18.15
N ASN A 221 -0.57 -4.03 -19.07
CA ASN A 221 -0.70 -4.74 -20.34
C ASN A 221 -0.75 -6.26 -20.15
N GLU A 222 -1.60 -6.72 -19.21
CA GLU A 222 -1.77 -8.15 -18.91
C GLU A 222 -0.48 -8.83 -18.42
N GLY A 223 0.40 -8.09 -17.73
CA GLY A 223 1.66 -8.60 -17.20
C GLY A 223 2.83 -8.52 -18.18
N LYS A 224 2.67 -7.89 -19.34
CA LYS A 224 3.76 -7.68 -20.32
C LYS A 224 4.72 -6.55 -19.91
N ASP A 225 4.25 -5.62 -19.08
CA ASP A 225 5.06 -4.55 -18.52
C ASP A 225 4.99 -4.59 -16.99
N ILE A 226 6.12 -4.39 -16.33
CA ILE A 226 6.25 -4.33 -14.87
C ILE A 226 6.83 -2.97 -14.51
N ILE A 227 6.14 -2.22 -13.66
CA ILE A 227 6.68 -1.02 -13.04
C ILE A 227 7.17 -1.40 -11.65
N TRP A 228 8.45 -1.17 -11.40
CA TRP A 228 9.16 -1.56 -10.19
C TRP A 228 9.82 -0.36 -9.53
N TRP A 229 9.62 -0.16 -8.24
CA TRP A 229 10.33 0.86 -7.47
C TRP A 229 11.55 0.27 -6.77
N SER A 230 12.68 0.97 -6.79
CA SER A 230 13.95 0.49 -6.26
C SER A 230 14.87 1.62 -5.82
N GLU A 231 15.64 1.40 -4.74
CA GLU A 231 16.69 2.30 -4.23
C GLU A 231 18.11 1.93 -4.69
N ARG A 232 18.23 1.13 -5.74
CA ARG A 232 19.52 0.57 -6.23
C ARG A 232 20.59 1.61 -6.58
N THR A 233 20.20 2.87 -6.77
CA THR A 233 21.12 3.99 -7.08
C THR A 233 21.38 4.91 -5.89
N GLY A 234 20.90 4.54 -4.68
CA GLY A 234 20.99 5.35 -3.46
C GLY A 234 19.77 6.25 -3.24
N HIS A 235 18.91 6.41 -4.24
CA HIS A 235 17.62 7.09 -4.18
C HIS A 235 16.53 6.19 -4.76
N GLY A 236 15.30 6.35 -4.27
CA GLY A 236 14.16 5.60 -4.77
C GLY A 236 13.74 6.08 -6.16
N HIS A 237 13.65 5.17 -7.13
CA HIS A 237 13.25 5.45 -8.51
C HIS A 237 12.37 4.35 -9.08
N PHE A 238 11.57 4.70 -10.10
CA PHE A 238 10.78 3.75 -10.85
C PHE A 238 11.55 3.21 -12.06
N TYR A 239 11.41 1.92 -12.29
CA TYR A 239 12.04 1.16 -13.38
C TYR A 239 10.98 0.40 -14.16
N HIS A 240 11.18 0.28 -15.47
CA HIS A 240 10.34 -0.48 -16.38
C HIS A 240 11.03 -1.80 -16.75
N TYR A 241 10.32 -2.90 -16.54
CA TYR A 241 10.74 -4.25 -16.97
C TYR A 241 9.70 -4.81 -17.94
N ASP A 242 10.13 -5.74 -18.80
CA ASP A 242 9.20 -6.55 -19.56
C ASP A 242 8.58 -7.68 -18.71
N GLY A 243 7.60 -8.38 -19.28
CA GLY A 243 6.89 -9.47 -18.58
C GLY A 243 7.74 -10.72 -18.26
N GLU A 244 8.98 -10.78 -18.78
CA GLU A 244 9.95 -11.85 -18.51
C GLU A 244 10.99 -11.43 -17.46
N GLY A 245 10.92 -10.17 -16.96
CA GLY A 245 11.80 -9.65 -15.92
C GLY A 245 13.08 -8.98 -16.46
N ASN A 246 13.16 -8.68 -17.75
CA ASN A 246 14.29 -7.94 -18.30
C ASN A 246 14.08 -6.43 -18.11
N LEU A 247 15.08 -5.76 -17.54
CA LEU A 247 15.07 -4.30 -17.36
C LEU A 247 15.10 -3.61 -18.74
N LYS A 248 14.14 -2.73 -18.99
CA LYS A 248 14.07 -1.93 -20.21
C LYS A 248 14.70 -0.55 -20.04
N ASN A 249 14.28 0.17 -19.03
CA ASN A 249 14.79 1.52 -18.74
C ASN A 249 14.49 1.96 -17.31
N ALA A 250 15.23 2.96 -16.83
CA ALA A 250 14.82 3.75 -15.69
C ALA A 250 13.76 4.76 -16.14
N ILE A 251 12.61 4.76 -15.45
CA ILE A 251 11.51 5.72 -15.69
C ILE A 251 11.86 7.07 -15.07
N THR A 252 12.50 7.03 -13.89
CA THR A 252 12.97 8.22 -13.16
C THR A 252 14.41 8.05 -12.74
N SER A 253 15.15 9.15 -12.61
CA SER A 253 16.55 9.16 -12.16
C SER A 253 16.94 10.51 -11.57
N GLY A 254 17.99 10.55 -10.75
CA GLY A 254 18.54 11.78 -10.17
C GLY A 254 18.93 11.63 -8.69
N ASN A 255 19.42 12.71 -8.09
CA ASN A 255 19.78 12.77 -6.66
C ASN A 255 18.59 13.25 -5.82
N TRP A 256 17.47 12.57 -5.96
CA TRP A 256 16.19 12.83 -5.30
C TRP A 256 15.37 11.54 -5.28
N THR A 257 14.35 11.45 -4.45
CA THR A 257 13.56 10.22 -4.29
C THR A 257 12.18 10.35 -4.95
N ALA A 258 11.87 9.45 -5.89
CA ALA A 258 10.51 9.20 -6.33
C ALA A 258 9.78 8.39 -5.25
N GLY A 259 8.67 8.93 -4.74
CA GLY A 259 7.91 8.33 -3.67
C GLY A 259 6.60 7.71 -4.16
N LYS A 260 5.52 7.99 -3.45
CA LYS A 260 4.21 7.35 -3.67
C LYS A 260 3.71 7.51 -5.12
N MET A 261 3.34 6.38 -5.73
CA MET A 261 2.62 6.36 -7.00
C MET A 261 1.21 6.92 -6.82
N ILE A 262 0.86 7.92 -7.62
CA ILE A 262 -0.46 8.59 -7.58
C ILE A 262 -1.37 8.01 -8.67
N LYS A 263 -0.87 7.90 -9.90
CA LYS A 263 -1.65 7.43 -11.04
C LYS A 263 -0.75 6.81 -12.10
N ILE A 264 -1.26 5.81 -12.79
CA ILE A 264 -0.67 5.27 -14.02
C ILE A 264 -1.67 5.50 -15.17
N ASP A 265 -1.25 6.22 -16.19
CA ASP A 265 -1.96 6.32 -17.44
C ASP A 265 -1.37 5.30 -18.42
N THR A 266 -2.05 4.16 -18.53
CA THR A 266 -1.61 3.04 -19.37
C THR A 266 -1.72 3.37 -20.86
N VAL A 267 -2.67 4.20 -21.28
CA VAL A 267 -2.86 4.63 -22.68
C VAL A 267 -1.79 5.65 -23.06
N GLY A 268 -1.63 6.69 -22.24
CA GLY A 268 -0.59 7.72 -22.43
C GLY A 268 0.80 7.25 -22.01
N ARG A 269 0.96 6.03 -21.48
CA ARG A 269 2.22 5.44 -20.97
C ARG A 269 2.99 6.42 -20.08
N THR A 270 2.29 6.95 -19.07
CA THR A 270 2.80 7.98 -18.16
C THR A 270 2.47 7.61 -16.72
N ILE A 271 3.41 7.80 -15.81
CA ILE A 271 3.19 7.70 -14.38
C ILE A 271 3.15 9.09 -13.73
N TYR A 272 2.35 9.24 -12.70
CA TYR A 272 2.27 10.41 -11.83
C TYR A 272 2.61 9.97 -10.40
N PHE A 273 3.48 10.70 -9.74
CA PHE A 273 4.02 10.28 -8.45
C PHE A 273 4.47 11.48 -7.61
N GLY A 274 4.59 11.29 -6.29
CA GLY A 274 5.22 12.24 -5.39
C GLY A 274 6.74 12.19 -5.51
N ALA A 275 7.41 13.33 -5.47
CA ALA A 275 8.88 13.41 -5.49
C ALA A 275 9.40 14.28 -4.34
N TYR A 276 10.50 13.86 -3.76
CA TYR A 276 11.11 14.42 -2.56
C TYR A 276 12.55 14.85 -2.83
N GLY A 277 12.97 16.00 -2.26
CA GLY A 277 14.37 16.44 -2.29
C GLY A 277 14.90 16.85 -3.66
N GLN A 278 14.03 17.24 -4.62
CA GLN A 278 14.44 17.65 -5.98
C GLN A 278 15.16 18.99 -6.01
N GLU A 279 14.92 19.88 -5.05
CA GLU A 279 15.44 21.24 -5.06
C GLU A 279 16.48 21.40 -3.95
N LYS A 280 17.69 21.80 -4.37
CA LYS A 280 18.80 22.00 -3.44
C LYS A 280 18.51 23.18 -2.52
N GLY A 281 18.67 22.95 -1.20
CA GLY A 281 18.48 23.98 -0.17
C GLY A 281 17.04 24.16 0.29
N ALA A 282 16.08 23.44 -0.33
CA ALA A 282 14.72 23.35 0.17
C ALA A 282 14.56 22.18 1.15
N CYS A 283 13.52 22.23 1.98
CA CYS A 283 13.18 21.11 2.85
C CYS A 283 12.88 19.86 2.01
N PRO A 284 13.60 18.76 2.22
CA PRO A 284 13.49 17.57 1.35
C PRO A 284 12.23 16.75 1.61
N TYR A 285 11.47 17.02 2.66
CA TYR A 285 10.32 16.22 3.08
C TYR A 285 9.01 16.56 2.36
N TYR A 286 8.94 17.70 1.63
CA TYR A 286 7.73 18.07 0.92
C TYR A 286 7.58 17.29 -0.38
N ALA A 287 6.43 16.61 -0.52
CA ALA A 287 6.10 15.83 -1.70
C ALA A 287 5.56 16.73 -2.81
N ARG A 288 6.28 16.87 -3.92
CA ARG A 288 5.78 17.53 -5.14
C ARG A 288 5.28 16.52 -6.15
N VAL A 289 4.20 16.86 -6.84
CA VAL A 289 3.64 15.99 -7.89
C VAL A 289 4.45 16.11 -9.17
N ASN A 290 4.89 14.97 -9.67
CA ASN A 290 5.67 14.84 -10.89
C ASN A 290 5.03 13.86 -11.84
N LYS A 291 5.39 13.93 -13.12
CA LYS A 291 5.09 12.88 -14.09
C LYS A 291 6.33 12.46 -14.88
N ALA A 292 6.33 11.22 -15.36
CA ALA A 292 7.36 10.67 -16.23
C ALA A 292 6.76 9.71 -17.25
N ARG A 293 7.41 9.59 -18.42
CA ARG A 293 7.07 8.59 -19.44
C ARG A 293 7.58 7.22 -19.01
N ILE A 294 6.75 6.18 -19.11
CA ILE A 294 7.16 4.78 -18.79
C ILE A 294 8.33 4.37 -19.69
N ASP A 295 8.27 4.73 -20.97
CA ASP A 295 9.32 4.43 -21.95
C ASP A 295 10.33 5.60 -22.10
N GLY A 296 10.47 6.42 -21.06
CA GLY A 296 11.34 7.58 -21.04
C GLY A 296 12.80 7.23 -20.73
N ASN A 297 13.59 8.29 -20.54
CA ASN A 297 15.03 8.23 -20.28
C ASN A 297 15.41 8.74 -18.87
N GLY A 298 14.49 8.65 -17.91
CA GLY A 298 14.69 9.14 -16.55
C GLY A 298 14.29 10.61 -16.32
N GLN A 299 13.88 11.34 -17.36
CA GLN A 299 13.43 12.74 -17.24
C GLN A 299 12.03 12.83 -16.65
N VAL A 300 11.82 13.83 -15.80
CA VAL A 300 10.56 14.10 -15.13
C VAL A 300 10.10 15.52 -15.37
N GLU A 301 8.80 15.73 -15.33
CA GLU A 301 8.16 17.04 -15.39
C GLU A 301 7.47 17.31 -14.03
N VAL A 302 7.84 18.42 -13.39
CA VAL A 302 7.25 18.88 -12.13
C VAL A 302 5.91 19.54 -12.43
N LEU A 303 4.84 19.06 -11.80
CA LEU A 303 3.47 19.58 -11.97
C LEU A 303 3.08 20.58 -10.88
N THR A 304 3.69 20.48 -9.71
CA THR A 304 3.44 21.36 -8.56
C THR A 304 4.76 21.96 -8.08
N PRO A 305 5.07 23.20 -8.50
CA PRO A 305 6.37 23.82 -8.20
C PRO A 305 6.49 24.36 -6.79
N GLU A 306 5.36 24.56 -6.09
CA GLU A 306 5.34 25.14 -4.74
C GLU A 306 6.04 24.22 -3.71
N GLN A 307 6.78 24.82 -2.79
CA GLN A 307 7.47 24.11 -1.70
C GLN A 307 6.46 23.79 -0.58
N ALA A 308 5.68 22.73 -0.80
CA ALA A 308 4.64 22.25 0.11
C ALA A 308 4.39 20.76 -0.10
N THR A 309 3.65 20.15 0.81
CA THR A 309 3.09 18.80 0.60
C THR A 309 1.86 18.92 -0.29
N HIS A 310 1.87 18.19 -1.41
CA HIS A 310 0.80 18.19 -2.40
C HIS A 310 0.06 16.87 -2.42
N GLU A 311 -1.26 16.94 -2.49
CA GLU A 311 -2.17 15.81 -2.63
C GLU A 311 -3.02 15.96 -3.89
N ALA A 312 -2.72 15.16 -4.92
CA ALA A 312 -3.31 15.31 -6.25
C ALA A 312 -4.41 14.28 -6.53
N TYR A 313 -5.58 14.75 -6.92
CA TYR A 313 -6.75 13.95 -7.28
C TYR A 313 -7.08 14.14 -8.77
N PHE A 314 -6.67 13.17 -9.58
CA PHE A 314 -6.84 13.25 -11.03
C PHE A 314 -8.26 12.95 -11.48
N SER A 315 -8.75 13.70 -12.46
CA SER A 315 -9.98 13.38 -13.20
C SER A 315 -9.84 12.03 -13.90
N LYS A 316 -10.96 11.38 -14.24
CA LYS A 316 -10.97 10.12 -15.02
C LYS A 316 -10.23 10.27 -16.36
N SER A 317 -10.39 11.42 -17.02
CA SER A 317 -9.71 11.69 -18.29
C SER A 317 -8.21 11.97 -18.15
N GLY A 318 -7.71 12.21 -16.95
CA GLY A 318 -6.32 12.61 -16.71
C GLY A 318 -5.95 14.00 -17.19
N ARG A 319 -6.91 14.78 -17.74
CA ARG A 319 -6.64 16.14 -18.29
C ARG A 319 -6.52 17.20 -17.21
N TYR A 320 -7.13 16.95 -16.04
CA TYR A 320 -7.15 17.88 -14.90
C TYR A 320 -6.95 17.13 -13.60
N PHE A 321 -6.46 17.83 -12.59
CA PHE A 321 -6.44 17.32 -11.22
C PHE A 321 -6.69 18.45 -10.22
N VAL A 322 -7.30 18.10 -9.10
CA VAL A 322 -7.38 18.94 -7.92
C VAL A 322 -6.10 18.73 -7.14
N ASP A 323 -5.43 19.80 -6.81
CA ASP A 323 -4.21 19.84 -6.00
C ASP A 323 -4.55 20.51 -4.66
N ASN A 324 -4.49 19.75 -3.58
CA ASN A 324 -4.56 20.25 -2.23
C ASN A 324 -3.14 20.33 -1.69
N TYR A 325 -2.72 21.49 -1.23
CA TYR A 325 -1.38 21.63 -0.69
C TYR A 325 -1.34 22.53 0.55
N SER A 326 -0.42 22.21 1.44
CA SER A 326 -0.14 22.98 2.65
C SER A 326 1.24 22.68 3.19
N ARG A 327 1.65 23.43 4.21
CA ARG A 327 2.74 23.13 5.14
C ARG A 327 2.28 23.42 6.57
N ALA A 328 3.05 23.03 7.54
CA ALA A 328 2.74 23.41 8.92
C ALA A 328 2.66 24.94 9.11
N ASP A 329 3.45 25.70 8.34
CA ASP A 329 3.53 27.17 8.33
C ASP A 329 2.88 27.82 7.09
N LEU A 330 2.08 27.09 6.34
CA LEU A 330 1.33 27.55 5.17
C LEU A 330 -0.08 27.00 5.20
N GLU A 331 -1.07 27.90 5.17
CA GLU A 331 -2.48 27.55 5.12
C GLU A 331 -2.83 26.62 3.95
N PRO A 332 -3.83 25.71 4.10
CA PRO A 332 -4.27 24.84 3.03
C PRO A 332 -4.82 25.61 1.84
N ARG A 333 -4.48 25.15 0.65
CA ARG A 333 -5.03 25.65 -0.61
C ARG A 333 -5.50 24.49 -1.48
N SER A 334 -6.62 24.67 -2.13
CA SER A 334 -7.14 23.74 -3.13
C SER A 334 -7.23 24.46 -4.46
N VAL A 335 -6.55 23.94 -5.49
CA VAL A 335 -6.57 24.51 -6.83
C VAL A 335 -6.89 23.45 -7.88
N LEU A 336 -7.47 23.85 -8.99
CA LEU A 336 -7.62 23.02 -10.16
C LEU A 336 -6.42 23.28 -11.10
N ARG A 337 -5.72 22.20 -11.49
CA ARG A 337 -4.64 22.27 -12.48
C ARG A 337 -4.94 21.43 -13.71
N ASP A 338 -4.36 21.81 -14.84
CA ASP A 338 -4.29 20.96 -16.01
C ASP A 338 -3.18 19.89 -15.85
N ASN A 339 -3.09 18.96 -16.80
CA ASN A 339 -2.08 17.88 -16.76
C ASN A 339 -0.64 18.34 -17.09
N LYS A 340 -0.43 19.65 -17.27
CA LYS A 340 0.89 20.29 -17.36
C LYS A 340 1.25 21.05 -16.09
N GLY A 341 0.37 21.01 -15.06
CA GLY A 341 0.57 21.67 -13.78
C GLY A 341 0.12 23.13 -13.74
N LYS A 342 -0.39 23.69 -14.84
CA LYS A 342 -0.89 25.07 -14.88
C LYS A 342 -2.14 25.19 -14.02
N VAL A 343 -2.15 26.15 -13.07
CA VAL A 343 -3.34 26.48 -12.29
C VAL A 343 -4.40 27.08 -13.22
N ILE A 344 -5.58 26.49 -13.22
CA ILE A 344 -6.75 26.94 -13.97
C ILE A 344 -7.60 27.86 -13.11
N MET A 345 -7.81 27.47 -11.83
CA MET A 345 -8.56 28.28 -10.87
C MET A 345 -8.24 27.83 -9.42
N GLU A 346 -8.43 28.74 -8.50
CA GLU A 346 -8.50 28.45 -7.07
C GLU A 346 -9.88 27.91 -6.72
N LEU A 347 -9.94 26.82 -5.95
CA LEU A 347 -11.19 26.18 -5.56
C LEU A 347 -11.61 26.57 -4.13
N ALA A 348 -10.65 26.56 -3.21
CA ALA A 348 -10.89 26.89 -1.82
C ALA A 348 -9.59 27.28 -1.09
N SER A 349 -9.73 28.18 -0.14
CA SER A 349 -8.77 28.48 0.92
C SER A 349 -9.55 28.69 2.23
N PRO A 350 -8.98 28.37 3.41
CA PRO A 350 -9.65 28.60 4.67
C PRO A 350 -9.67 30.08 5.04
N ASP A 351 -10.71 30.51 5.75
CA ASP A 351 -10.68 31.76 6.49
C ASP A 351 -10.17 31.48 7.91
N LEU A 352 -8.97 31.93 8.22
CA LEU A 352 -8.30 31.74 9.51
C LEU A 352 -8.49 32.95 10.46
N THR A 353 -9.28 33.96 10.11
CA THR A 353 -9.45 35.17 10.88
C THR A 353 -9.82 34.89 12.35
N ARG A 354 -10.83 34.05 12.58
CA ARG A 354 -11.25 33.65 13.93
C ARG A 354 -10.19 32.88 14.70
N LEU A 355 -9.33 32.15 14.02
CA LEU A 355 -8.22 31.43 14.65
C LEU A 355 -7.14 32.42 15.12
N TYR A 356 -6.78 33.39 14.28
CA TYR A 356 -5.83 34.44 14.66
C TYR A 356 -6.33 35.34 15.78
N GLU A 357 -7.65 35.64 15.86
CA GLU A 357 -8.25 36.34 16.94
C GLU A 357 -8.06 35.69 18.32
N THR A 358 -7.83 34.39 18.39
CA THR A 358 -7.49 33.64 19.64
C THR A 358 -6.06 33.88 20.10
N GLY A 359 -5.21 34.57 19.32
CA GLY A 359 -3.78 34.72 19.55
C GLY A 359 -2.95 33.56 18.94
N TRP A 360 -3.59 32.61 18.26
CA TRP A 360 -2.87 31.51 17.58
C TRP A 360 -1.90 32.05 16.52
N LYS A 361 -0.75 31.42 16.41
CA LYS A 361 0.30 31.78 15.44
C LYS A 361 0.78 30.55 14.70
N MET A 362 1.18 30.72 13.45
CA MET A 362 1.86 29.69 12.68
C MET A 362 3.15 29.24 13.40
N PRO A 363 3.51 27.94 13.34
CA PRO A 363 4.80 27.49 13.83
C PRO A 363 5.94 28.07 12.99
N GLU A 364 7.10 28.20 13.62
CA GLU A 364 8.31 28.72 12.98
C GLU A 364 9.18 27.54 12.50
N PRO A 365 9.50 27.44 11.20
CA PRO A 365 10.43 26.44 10.71
C PRO A 365 11.84 26.74 11.20
N PHE A 366 12.61 25.70 11.51
CA PHE A 366 14.02 25.81 11.85
C PHE A 366 14.83 24.67 11.26
N THR A 367 16.14 24.87 11.14
CA THR A 367 17.08 23.85 10.71
C THR A 367 18.25 23.81 11.69
N VAL A 368 18.65 22.61 12.08
CA VAL A 368 19.83 22.37 12.94
C VAL A 368 20.71 21.28 12.35
N LYS A 369 21.98 21.28 12.68
CA LYS A 369 22.88 20.21 12.26
C LYS A 369 22.68 18.96 13.13
N ALA A 370 22.70 17.79 12.50
CA ALA A 370 22.76 16.52 13.19
C ALA A 370 24.11 16.34 13.93
N ALA A 371 24.25 15.27 14.71
CA ALA A 371 25.47 14.96 15.45
C ALA A 371 26.72 14.77 14.56
N ASP A 372 26.54 14.47 13.27
CA ASP A 372 27.61 14.38 12.27
C ASP A 372 28.18 15.76 11.85
N GLY A 373 27.54 16.87 12.24
CA GLY A 373 27.90 18.23 11.88
C GLY A 373 27.62 18.63 10.44
N HIS A 374 27.08 17.75 9.62
CA HIS A 374 26.87 17.95 8.18
C HIS A 374 25.41 17.87 7.76
N THR A 375 24.68 16.88 8.24
CA THR A 375 23.26 16.64 7.88
C THR A 375 22.36 17.70 8.49
N ASP A 376 21.49 18.30 7.66
CA ASP A 376 20.47 19.23 8.12
C ASP A 376 19.25 18.47 8.63
N LEU A 377 18.83 18.79 9.85
CA LEU A 377 17.58 18.33 10.45
C LEU A 377 16.60 19.48 10.44
N TYR A 378 15.40 19.21 9.97
CA TYR A 378 14.33 20.19 9.83
C TYR A 378 13.29 19.99 10.94
N GLY A 379 12.72 21.08 11.44
CA GLY A 379 11.71 21.05 12.48
C GLY A 379 10.82 22.28 12.46
N PHE A 380 9.77 22.23 13.29
CA PHE A 380 8.90 23.35 13.57
C PHE A 380 8.84 23.61 15.05
N MET A 381 8.78 24.88 15.42
CA MET A 381 8.70 25.34 16.81
C MET A 381 7.38 26.09 17.03
N TRP A 382 6.56 25.59 17.94
CA TRP A 382 5.39 26.31 18.46
C TRP A 382 5.78 27.10 19.70
N LYS A 383 5.44 28.35 19.71
CA LYS A 383 5.66 29.24 20.84
C LYS A 383 4.33 29.55 21.54
N PRO A 384 4.34 29.83 22.87
CA PRO A 384 3.15 30.35 23.53
C PRO A 384 2.58 31.57 22.81
N PHE A 385 1.27 31.80 22.89
CA PHE A 385 0.61 32.91 22.21
C PHE A 385 1.11 34.27 22.73
N ASP A 386 1.46 34.34 24.03
CA ASP A 386 2.03 35.47 24.74
C ASP A 386 3.59 35.39 24.84
N PHE A 387 4.24 34.71 23.90
CA PHE A 387 5.69 34.52 23.91
C PHE A 387 6.44 35.87 24.05
N ASP A 388 7.29 35.94 25.07
CA ASP A 388 8.17 37.06 25.37
C ASP A 388 9.64 36.59 25.27
N SER A 389 10.37 37.09 24.29
CA SER A 389 11.79 36.71 24.03
C SER A 389 12.74 37.05 25.19
N THR A 390 12.33 37.88 26.15
CA THR A 390 13.12 38.21 27.35
C THR A 390 12.98 37.18 28.46
N ARG A 391 12.04 36.24 28.35
CA ARG A 391 11.78 35.19 29.32
C ARG A 391 12.36 33.86 28.89
N ARG A 392 12.58 32.99 29.87
CA ARG A 392 12.97 31.59 29.64
C ARG A 392 11.75 30.69 29.71
N TYR A 393 11.63 29.77 28.78
CA TYR A 393 10.55 28.79 28.68
C TYR A 393 11.10 27.37 28.73
N PRO A 394 10.39 26.39 29.31
CA PRO A 394 10.71 24.99 29.12
C PRO A 394 10.47 24.61 27.64
N ILE A 395 11.33 23.72 27.12
CA ILE A 395 11.20 23.18 25.77
C ILE A 395 10.77 21.73 25.86
N ILE A 396 9.71 21.37 25.14
CA ILE A 396 9.30 19.98 24.94
C ILE A 396 9.70 19.60 23.51
N SER A 397 10.58 18.61 23.39
CA SER A 397 10.98 18.07 22.09
C SER A 397 10.15 16.84 21.77
N TYR A 398 9.46 16.87 20.62
CA TYR A 398 8.78 15.72 20.05
C TYR A 398 9.58 15.19 18.88
N VAL A 399 10.08 13.96 19.01
CA VAL A 399 10.87 13.26 17.98
C VAL A 399 10.42 11.81 17.88
N TYR A 400 10.46 11.27 16.68
CA TYR A 400 10.21 9.84 16.44
C TYR A 400 11.40 9.28 15.64
N PRO A 401 12.51 8.92 16.31
CA PRO A 401 13.76 8.57 15.66
C PRO A 401 13.71 7.13 15.12
N GLY A 402 13.00 6.93 14.03
CA GLY A 402 12.94 5.64 13.34
C GLY A 402 13.36 5.77 11.87
N PRO A 403 13.94 4.72 11.28
CA PRO A 403 14.17 4.71 9.85
C PRO A 403 12.82 4.77 9.12
N GLN A 404 12.77 5.50 8.00
CA GLN A 404 11.59 5.62 7.14
C GLN A 404 10.37 6.31 7.80
N THR A 405 10.59 7.07 8.88
CA THR A 405 9.53 7.85 9.54
C THR A 405 9.99 9.28 9.77
N GLU A 406 9.06 10.23 9.63
CA GLU A 406 9.25 11.64 9.93
C GLU A 406 8.36 12.04 11.12
N ALA A 407 8.91 12.79 12.06
CA ALA A 407 8.14 13.42 13.13
C ALA A 407 7.76 14.87 12.80
N ILE A 408 8.35 15.43 11.74
CA ILE A 408 8.04 16.78 11.28
C ILE A 408 6.63 16.83 10.68
N PRO A 409 5.75 17.76 11.11
CA PRO A 409 4.46 17.92 10.47
C PRO A 409 4.63 18.49 9.07
N LEU A 410 4.13 17.76 8.08
CA LEU A 410 4.27 18.11 6.66
C LEU A 410 3.10 18.94 6.13
N GLU A 411 2.01 19.00 6.88
CA GLU A 411 0.77 19.66 6.49
C GLU A 411 0.31 20.63 7.59
N PHE A 412 -0.55 21.57 7.22
CA PHE A 412 -1.16 22.49 8.14
C PHE A 412 -2.05 21.75 9.15
N SER A 413 -1.88 22.11 10.43
CA SER A 413 -2.75 21.66 11.50
C SER A 413 -2.91 22.80 12.52
N VAL A 414 -4.11 22.98 13.06
CA VAL A 414 -4.39 23.90 14.15
C VAL A 414 -4.03 23.33 15.52
N THR A 415 -3.76 22.03 15.56
CA THR A 415 -3.31 21.29 16.75
C THR A 415 -1.85 20.91 16.59
N ALA A 416 -1.06 21.15 17.65
CA ALA A 416 0.33 20.70 17.71
C ALA A 416 0.43 19.19 17.92
#